data_6332c3935b582c6ff8d8575cc4deb07b
#
_entry.id   6332c3935b582c6ff8d8575cc4deb07b
#
_cell.length_a   1.000
_cell.length_b   1.000
_cell.length_c   1.000
_cell.angle_alpha   90.00
_cell.angle_beta   90.00
_cell.angle_gamma   90.00
#
_symmetry.space_group_name_H-M   'P 1'
#
loop_
_entity.id
_entity.type
_entity.pdbx_description
1 polymer ?
#
loop_
_entity_poly.entity_id
_entity_poly.type
_entity_poly.pdbx_seq_one_letter_code
_entity_poly.pdbx_strand_id
1 'polypeptide(L)'
;LSTIKSKEYKGSRANELRIDDTTAQISAALMSDHGASALHLGYLTHPRPEGGKPRGEGFELRTDEHGAVRAAKGLLLSTEEQLRAGAGHLDRGVVVQVLEAALELARELGDYAGEHQGVGHDAAPQQTLQEAVRDLGHGANDESGKSNGGKPAIALSGPAGIAAATPASLTLAAGEHVDSVARQNQQVTAGQKVVINAGSDIGLFAQGGELRQITHQGPMLLQAQKNDIRLEAEQSVEVSASQQHVLVTAKEHITLMCGGAYLTLKGGNIELGMPGNFVVKAAKHSHVGPAHASTSFNAWDSTPFDDRYVLRDEATLEPLPNTAVEVIRGDGGVVKLMTDSQGRLPKQQHLAVDPVQIRILGKGSHNSDTESNT
;
A
#
# COMPACT_ATOMS: atom_id res chain seq x y z
N LEU A 1 -38.71 15.50 -32.95
CA LEU A 1 -37.89 16.24 -31.97
C LEU A 1 -38.78 17.15 -31.12
N SER A 2 -38.78 16.99 -29.80
CA SER A 2 -39.47 17.82 -28.82
C SER A 2 -38.45 18.48 -27.91
N THR A 3 -38.63 19.79 -27.64
CA THR A 3 -37.64 20.54 -26.87
C THR A 3 -38.34 21.51 -25.93
N ILE A 4 -37.89 21.55 -24.66
CA ILE A 4 -38.21 22.60 -23.70
C ILE A 4 -36.92 23.38 -23.46
N LYS A 5 -36.92 24.67 -23.77
CA LYS A 5 -35.72 25.51 -23.65
C LYS A 5 -36.01 26.76 -22.82
N SER A 6 -35.19 26.99 -21.80
CA SER A 6 -35.19 28.24 -21.04
C SER A 6 -34.20 29.25 -21.63
N LYS A 7 -34.25 30.48 -21.16
CA LYS A 7 -33.28 31.53 -21.50
C LYS A 7 -32.78 32.21 -20.25
N GLU A 8 -31.48 32.43 -20.18
CA GLU A 8 -30.85 33.21 -19.12
C GLU A 8 -31.46 34.63 -19.02
N TYR A 9 -31.76 35.08 -17.81
CA TYR A 9 -32.25 36.42 -17.59
C TYR A 9 -31.18 37.46 -17.99
N LYS A 10 -31.55 38.34 -18.95
CA LYS A 10 -30.61 39.33 -19.56
C LYS A 10 -29.35 38.76 -20.18
N GLY A 11 -29.28 37.45 -20.47
CA GLY A 11 -28.17 36.76 -21.11
C GLY A 11 -28.56 36.01 -22.38
N SER A 12 -27.59 35.22 -22.92
CA SER A 12 -27.81 34.45 -24.16
C SER A 12 -27.81 32.93 -23.94
N ARG A 13 -27.38 32.46 -22.76
CA ARG A 13 -27.28 31.02 -22.44
C ARG A 13 -28.65 30.40 -22.16
N ALA A 14 -28.74 29.10 -22.26
CA ALA A 14 -30.00 28.36 -22.08
C ALA A 14 -29.76 27.05 -21.33
N ASN A 15 -30.86 26.55 -20.72
CA ASN A 15 -30.95 25.12 -20.35
C ASN A 15 -31.97 24.47 -21.29
N GLU A 16 -31.77 23.22 -21.62
CA GLU A 16 -32.58 22.50 -22.61
C GLU A 16 -32.86 21.05 -22.16
N LEU A 17 -34.12 20.65 -22.20
CA LEU A 17 -34.55 19.26 -22.22
C LEU A 17 -34.97 18.91 -23.64
N ARG A 18 -34.32 17.93 -24.25
CA ARG A 18 -34.57 17.49 -25.63
C ARG A 18 -34.94 16.01 -25.67
N ILE A 19 -35.96 15.69 -26.43
CA ILE A 19 -36.39 14.34 -26.76
C ILE A 19 -36.42 14.20 -28.29
N ASP A 20 -35.75 13.24 -28.84
CA ASP A 20 -35.64 12.98 -30.28
C ASP A 20 -36.09 11.56 -30.59
N ASP A 21 -37.22 11.46 -31.27
CA ASP A 21 -37.85 10.19 -31.67
C ASP A 21 -37.52 9.82 -33.15
N THR A 22 -36.46 10.38 -33.72
CA THR A 22 -36.02 10.07 -35.06
C THR A 22 -35.80 8.56 -35.20
N THR A 23 -36.36 7.96 -36.27
CA THR A 23 -36.26 6.52 -36.52
C THR A 23 -34.80 6.04 -36.46
N ALA A 24 -34.53 5.00 -35.69
CA ALA A 24 -33.21 4.43 -35.43
C ALA A 24 -32.20 5.38 -34.76
N GLN A 25 -32.64 6.56 -34.23
CA GLN A 25 -31.78 7.54 -33.56
C GLN A 25 -32.46 8.12 -32.29
N ILE A 26 -33.21 7.30 -31.59
CA ILE A 26 -33.92 7.73 -30.36
C ILE A 26 -32.92 8.21 -29.34
N SER A 27 -33.13 9.44 -28.83
CA SER A 27 -32.28 10.03 -27.82
C SER A 27 -33.02 11.00 -26.88
N ALA A 28 -32.47 11.17 -25.68
CA ALA A 28 -32.91 12.20 -24.75
C ALA A 28 -31.67 12.95 -24.20
N ALA A 29 -31.83 14.23 -23.93
CA ALA A 29 -30.73 15.02 -23.33
C ALA A 29 -31.29 16.08 -22.36
N LEU A 30 -30.57 16.26 -21.24
CA LEU A 30 -30.70 17.38 -20.33
C LEU A 30 -29.39 18.18 -20.38
N MET A 31 -29.44 19.42 -20.78
CA MET A 31 -28.30 20.25 -21.11
C MET A 31 -28.33 21.61 -20.45
N SER A 32 -27.16 22.16 -20.15
CA SER A 32 -26.96 23.53 -19.74
C SER A 32 -25.82 24.16 -20.54
N ASP A 33 -25.99 25.34 -21.10
CA ASP A 33 -24.94 26.10 -21.77
C ASP A 33 -23.82 26.56 -20.80
N HIS A 34 -24.06 26.47 -19.47
CA HIS A 34 -23.01 26.72 -18.49
C HIS A 34 -22.05 25.55 -18.41
N GLY A 35 -20.80 25.79 -18.82
CA GLY A 35 -19.76 24.77 -18.87
C GLY A 35 -20.11 23.56 -19.76
N ALA A 36 -20.98 23.77 -20.77
CA ALA A 36 -21.46 22.72 -21.68
C ALA A 36 -21.86 21.41 -20.96
N SER A 37 -22.51 21.56 -19.77
CA SER A 37 -22.88 20.43 -18.92
C SER A 37 -24.07 19.68 -19.52
N ALA A 38 -24.00 18.36 -19.60
CA ALA A 38 -25.04 17.56 -20.21
C ALA A 38 -25.11 16.11 -19.72
N LEU A 39 -26.33 15.57 -19.65
CA LEU A 39 -26.61 14.16 -19.62
C LEU A 39 -27.29 13.79 -20.95
N HIS A 40 -26.65 12.95 -21.74
CA HIS A 40 -27.18 12.38 -22.97
C HIS A 40 -27.50 10.91 -22.78
N LEU A 41 -28.61 10.45 -23.37
CA LEU A 41 -29.09 9.06 -23.34
C LEU A 41 -29.45 8.60 -24.73
N GLY A 42 -29.16 7.33 -25.08
CA GLY A 42 -29.53 6.66 -26.32
C GLY A 42 -28.54 6.88 -27.44
N TYR A 43 -29.03 7.26 -28.65
CA TYR A 43 -28.19 7.49 -29.79
C TYR A 43 -27.53 8.87 -29.74
N LEU A 44 -26.21 8.90 -29.59
CA LEU A 44 -25.45 10.13 -29.42
C LEU A 44 -25.01 10.71 -30.77
N THR A 45 -25.24 11.99 -30.98
CA THR A 45 -24.82 12.73 -32.20
C THR A 45 -23.86 13.85 -31.87
N HIS A 46 -23.07 14.29 -32.86
CA HIS A 46 -22.24 15.48 -32.74
C HIS A 46 -23.10 16.75 -32.54
N PRO A 47 -22.62 17.77 -31.80
CA PRO A 47 -23.28 19.07 -31.69
C PRO A 47 -23.44 19.75 -33.05
N ARG A 48 -24.48 20.58 -33.19
CA ARG A 48 -24.67 21.41 -34.39
C ARG A 48 -23.52 22.42 -34.55
N PRO A 49 -23.12 22.77 -35.79
CA PRO A 49 -23.81 22.54 -37.07
C PRO A 49 -23.64 21.13 -37.64
N GLU A 50 -22.78 20.32 -37.11
CA GLU A 50 -22.48 18.97 -37.62
C GLU A 50 -23.50 17.91 -37.16
N GLY A 51 -24.60 18.33 -36.54
CA GLY A 51 -25.62 17.46 -35.96
C GLY A 51 -26.12 16.37 -36.90
N GLY A 52 -26.38 15.16 -36.34
CA GLY A 52 -26.81 13.99 -37.07
C GLY A 52 -25.71 12.99 -37.36
N LYS A 53 -24.43 13.35 -37.33
CA LYS A 53 -23.33 12.38 -37.42
C LYS A 53 -23.27 11.58 -36.11
N PRO A 54 -23.18 10.24 -36.17
CA PRO A 54 -23.10 9.39 -34.99
C PRO A 54 -21.85 9.65 -34.20
N ARG A 55 -21.95 9.63 -32.85
CA ARG A 55 -20.87 9.75 -31.89
C ARG A 55 -20.77 8.56 -30.95
N GLY A 56 -21.80 7.73 -30.91
CA GLY A 56 -21.90 6.52 -30.09
C GLY A 56 -23.30 6.25 -29.59
N GLU A 57 -23.45 5.23 -28.77
CA GLU A 57 -24.72 4.80 -28.17
C GLU A 57 -24.53 4.58 -26.66
N GLY A 58 -25.58 4.75 -25.86
CA GLY A 58 -25.56 4.55 -24.42
C GLY A 58 -25.85 5.82 -23.64
N PHE A 59 -25.03 6.16 -22.66
CA PHE A 59 -25.16 7.42 -21.92
C PHE A 59 -23.83 8.17 -21.83
N GLU A 60 -23.90 9.48 -21.76
CA GLU A 60 -22.76 10.36 -21.51
C GLU A 60 -23.16 11.44 -20.50
N LEU A 61 -22.44 11.52 -19.37
CA LEU A 61 -22.48 12.64 -18.42
C LEU A 61 -21.19 13.44 -18.58
N ARG A 62 -21.30 14.70 -19.00
CA ARG A 62 -20.15 15.57 -19.27
C ARG A 62 -20.31 16.98 -18.76
N THR A 63 -19.18 17.66 -18.53
CA THR A 63 -19.09 19.10 -18.28
C THR A 63 -17.69 19.58 -18.65
N ASP A 64 -17.54 20.83 -19.06
CA ASP A 64 -16.25 21.49 -19.23
C ASP A 64 -15.75 22.10 -17.90
N GLU A 65 -16.55 22.01 -16.84
CA GLU A 65 -16.24 22.44 -15.48
C GLU A 65 -15.91 21.23 -14.58
N HIS A 66 -16.03 21.35 -13.28
CA HIS A 66 -15.76 20.30 -12.30
C HIS A 66 -16.91 19.32 -12.15
N GLY A 67 -16.62 18.02 -12.03
CA GLY A 67 -17.61 16.99 -11.80
C GLY A 67 -17.40 16.27 -10.46
N ALA A 68 -18.49 15.85 -9.80
CA ALA A 68 -18.47 15.01 -8.62
C ALA A 68 -19.59 13.96 -8.69
N VAL A 69 -19.24 12.70 -8.39
CA VAL A 69 -20.19 11.60 -8.17
C VAL A 69 -20.08 11.19 -6.71
N ARG A 70 -21.14 11.33 -5.94
CA ARG A 70 -21.16 11.05 -4.51
C ARG A 70 -22.38 10.23 -4.13
N ALA A 71 -22.18 9.18 -3.32
CA ALA A 71 -23.24 8.38 -2.75
C ALA A 71 -22.89 8.05 -1.29
N ALA A 72 -23.69 8.57 -0.33
CA ALA A 72 -23.42 8.47 1.10
C ALA A 72 -23.43 7.03 1.65
N LYS A 73 -24.13 6.11 0.97
CA LYS A 73 -24.26 4.70 1.41
C LYS A 73 -23.41 3.72 0.62
N GLY A 74 -22.60 4.20 -0.34
CA GLY A 74 -21.73 3.39 -1.19
C GLY A 74 -21.96 3.59 -2.66
N LEU A 75 -20.98 3.20 -3.49
CA LEU A 75 -20.99 3.39 -4.93
C LEU A 75 -20.49 2.11 -5.62
N LEU A 76 -21.23 1.64 -6.60
CA LEU A 76 -20.81 0.57 -7.52
C LEU A 76 -20.58 1.15 -8.92
N LEU A 77 -19.39 0.97 -9.46
CA LEU A 77 -19.05 1.21 -10.87
C LEU A 77 -18.73 -0.13 -11.51
N SER A 78 -19.61 -0.60 -12.40
CA SER A 78 -19.52 -1.95 -12.98
C SER A 78 -19.83 -1.95 -14.47
N THR A 79 -19.18 -2.85 -15.19
CA THR A 79 -19.52 -3.24 -16.56
C THR A 79 -20.10 -4.66 -16.63
N GLU A 80 -20.48 -5.23 -15.49
CA GLU A 80 -21.24 -6.49 -15.41
C GLU A 80 -22.61 -6.32 -16.07
N GLU A 81 -22.99 -7.27 -16.91
CA GLU A 81 -24.21 -7.20 -17.71
C GLU A 81 -25.45 -7.38 -16.83
N GLN A 82 -26.37 -6.40 -16.87
CA GLN A 82 -27.70 -6.48 -16.28
C GLN A 82 -28.76 -6.03 -17.27
N LEU A 83 -29.10 -6.93 -18.21
CA LEU A 83 -30.08 -6.63 -19.24
C LEU A 83 -31.44 -6.26 -18.61
N ARG A 84 -31.99 -5.11 -19.04
CA ARG A 84 -33.30 -4.57 -18.62
C ARG A 84 -33.46 -4.45 -17.10
N ALA A 85 -32.35 -4.18 -16.36
CA ALA A 85 -32.36 -4.08 -14.91
C ALA A 85 -32.99 -5.31 -14.21
N GLY A 86 -32.64 -6.51 -14.68
CA GLY A 86 -33.21 -7.77 -14.18
C GLY A 86 -32.76 -8.17 -12.78
N ALA A 87 -31.76 -7.51 -12.21
CA ALA A 87 -31.26 -7.72 -10.86
C ALA A 87 -31.36 -6.45 -10.01
N GLY A 88 -30.97 -6.50 -8.72
CA GLY A 88 -30.89 -5.32 -7.88
C GLY A 88 -29.92 -4.28 -8.45
N HIS A 89 -30.20 -2.98 -8.28
CA HIS A 89 -29.39 -1.90 -8.85
C HIS A 89 -27.93 -1.87 -8.34
N LEU A 90 -27.64 -2.50 -7.19
CA LEU A 90 -26.29 -2.69 -6.64
C LEU A 90 -25.91 -4.16 -6.62
N ASP A 91 -26.38 -4.97 -7.59
CA ASP A 91 -25.93 -6.36 -7.73
C ASP A 91 -24.43 -6.40 -8.02
N ARG A 92 -23.71 -7.16 -7.20
CA ARG A 92 -22.26 -7.25 -7.15
C ARG A 92 -21.76 -8.67 -6.83
N GLY A 93 -22.59 -9.68 -7.13
CA GLY A 93 -22.26 -11.07 -6.83
C GLY A 93 -20.88 -11.47 -7.33
N VAL A 94 -20.52 -11.06 -8.55
CA VAL A 94 -19.21 -11.34 -9.15
C VAL A 94 -18.08 -10.69 -8.38
N VAL A 95 -18.22 -9.41 -7.99
CA VAL A 95 -17.20 -8.69 -7.19
C VAL A 95 -16.96 -9.40 -5.85
N VAL A 96 -18.02 -9.80 -5.16
CA VAL A 96 -17.93 -10.50 -3.87
C VAL A 96 -17.20 -11.83 -4.04
N GLN A 97 -17.53 -12.63 -5.06
CA GLN A 97 -16.86 -13.90 -5.34
C GLN A 97 -15.35 -13.71 -5.61
N VAL A 98 -14.96 -12.68 -6.36
CA VAL A 98 -13.55 -12.39 -6.63
C VAL A 98 -12.82 -12.00 -5.35
N LEU A 99 -13.43 -11.16 -4.50
CA LEU A 99 -12.86 -10.76 -3.21
C LEU A 99 -12.75 -11.93 -2.23
N GLU A 100 -13.73 -12.82 -2.19
CA GLU A 100 -13.69 -14.05 -1.38
C GLU A 100 -12.56 -14.97 -1.82
N ALA A 101 -12.42 -15.22 -3.11
CA ALA A 101 -11.34 -16.05 -3.63
C ALA A 101 -9.94 -15.42 -3.40
N ALA A 102 -9.82 -14.10 -3.44
CA ALA A 102 -8.58 -13.39 -3.12
C ALA A 102 -8.24 -13.50 -1.63
N LEU A 103 -9.23 -13.35 -0.76
CA LEU A 103 -9.08 -13.49 0.69
C LEU A 103 -8.63 -14.91 1.07
N GLU A 104 -9.23 -15.95 0.48
CA GLU A 104 -8.87 -17.33 0.73
C GLU A 104 -7.43 -17.62 0.31
N LEU A 105 -7.03 -17.20 -0.90
CA LEU A 105 -5.66 -17.33 -1.37
C LEU A 105 -4.65 -16.62 -0.45
N ALA A 106 -4.97 -15.42 0.02
CA ALA A 106 -4.09 -14.67 0.91
C ALA A 106 -3.92 -15.37 2.28
N ARG A 107 -5.00 -15.96 2.81
CA ARG A 107 -4.96 -16.77 4.05
C ARG A 107 -4.11 -18.02 3.87
N GLU A 108 -4.42 -18.83 2.87
CA GLU A 108 -3.71 -20.09 2.63
C GLU A 108 -2.19 -19.88 2.48
N LEU A 109 -1.77 -18.91 1.67
CA LEU A 109 -0.36 -18.61 1.48
C LEU A 109 0.27 -17.96 2.71
N GLY A 110 -0.46 -17.12 3.44
CA GLY A 110 0.00 -16.47 4.66
C GLY A 110 0.20 -17.46 5.82
N ASP A 111 -0.75 -18.36 6.02
CA ASP A 111 -0.68 -19.41 7.04
C ASP A 111 0.49 -20.36 6.72
N TYR A 112 0.60 -20.80 5.47
CA TYR A 112 1.69 -21.65 5.02
C TYR A 112 3.06 -20.99 5.19
N ALA A 113 3.20 -19.72 4.88
CA ALA A 113 4.43 -18.96 5.12
C ALA A 113 4.76 -18.91 6.62
N GLY A 114 3.78 -18.65 7.47
CA GLY A 114 3.93 -18.63 8.94
C GLY A 114 4.39 -19.98 9.51
N GLU A 115 3.83 -21.09 9.05
CA GLU A 115 4.25 -22.44 9.44
C GLU A 115 5.72 -22.76 9.05
N HIS A 116 6.24 -22.09 8.02
CA HIS A 116 7.60 -22.26 7.51
C HIS A 116 8.55 -21.11 7.90
N GLN A 117 8.30 -20.45 9.04
CA GLN A 117 9.14 -19.36 9.58
C GLN A 117 9.18 -18.10 8.69
N GLY A 118 8.26 -17.97 7.74
CA GLY A 118 8.03 -16.75 6.99
C GLY A 118 7.15 -15.74 7.76
N VAL A 119 6.97 -14.56 7.21
CA VAL A 119 6.04 -13.57 7.74
C VAL A 119 4.63 -13.93 7.28
N GLY A 120 3.72 -14.14 8.23
CA GLY A 120 2.31 -14.43 7.96
C GLY A 120 1.57 -13.21 7.38
N HIS A 121 0.43 -13.44 6.73
CA HIS A 121 -0.44 -12.40 6.21
C HIS A 121 -1.60 -12.14 7.20
N ASP A 122 -1.83 -10.87 7.59
CA ASP A 122 -3.02 -10.49 8.34
C ASP A 122 -4.20 -10.27 7.39
N ALA A 123 -5.09 -11.25 7.32
CA ALA A 123 -6.25 -11.22 6.43
C ALA A 123 -7.49 -10.51 7.02
N ALA A 124 -7.45 -10.04 8.27
CA ALA A 124 -8.60 -9.44 8.94
C ALA A 124 -9.07 -8.12 8.29
N PRO A 125 -8.17 -7.19 7.88
CA PRO A 125 -8.59 -5.97 7.18
C PRO A 125 -9.22 -6.25 5.82
N GLN A 126 -8.65 -7.20 5.05
CA GLN A 126 -9.20 -7.62 3.75
C GLN A 126 -10.58 -8.24 3.92
N GLN A 127 -10.79 -9.06 4.94
CA GLN A 127 -12.11 -9.62 5.27
C GLN A 127 -13.11 -8.52 5.60
N THR A 128 -12.73 -7.54 6.42
CA THR A 128 -13.59 -6.41 6.80
C THR A 128 -14.05 -5.63 5.58
N LEU A 129 -13.15 -5.37 4.63
CA LEU A 129 -13.50 -4.69 3.38
C LEU A 129 -14.41 -5.54 2.50
N GLN A 130 -14.13 -6.85 2.36
CA GLN A 130 -14.97 -7.77 1.60
C GLN A 130 -16.40 -7.83 2.17
N GLU A 131 -16.56 -7.89 3.50
CA GLU A 131 -17.85 -7.83 4.16
C GLU A 131 -18.57 -6.49 3.90
N ALA A 132 -17.88 -5.37 3.96
CA ALA A 132 -18.45 -4.06 3.64
C ALA A 132 -18.95 -4.00 2.19
N VAL A 133 -18.20 -4.54 1.22
CA VAL A 133 -18.63 -4.63 -0.18
C VAL A 133 -19.82 -5.58 -0.31
N ARG A 134 -19.82 -6.73 0.35
CA ARG A 134 -20.95 -7.67 0.35
C ARG A 134 -22.23 -7.01 0.88
N ASP A 135 -22.13 -6.18 1.88
CA ASP A 135 -23.28 -5.58 2.56
C ASP A 135 -23.78 -4.28 1.91
N LEU A 136 -23.12 -3.76 0.86
CA LEU A 136 -23.53 -2.56 0.11
C LEU A 136 -24.96 -2.63 -0.47
N GLY A 137 -25.49 -3.79 -0.77
CA GLY A 137 -26.69 -3.99 -1.57
C GLY A 137 -28.00 -3.96 -0.82
N HIS A 138 -27.99 -3.85 0.47
CA HIS A 138 -29.21 -3.84 1.25
C HIS A 138 -29.76 -2.42 1.36
N GLY A 139 -30.21 -1.86 0.22
CA GLY A 139 -30.95 -0.61 0.17
C GLY A 139 -32.38 -0.79 0.71
N ALA A 140 -33.04 0.34 0.98
CA ALA A 140 -34.33 0.44 1.64
C ALA A 140 -35.55 -0.15 0.88
N ASN A 141 -35.33 -0.92 -0.17
CA ASN A 141 -36.40 -1.50 -1.00
C ASN A 141 -36.69 -2.96 -0.69
N ASP A 142 -36.19 -3.50 0.41
CA ASP A 142 -36.68 -4.78 0.89
C ASP A 142 -38.07 -4.58 1.55
N GLU A 143 -38.92 -5.60 1.46
CA GLU A 143 -40.27 -5.58 2.01
C GLU A 143 -40.33 -5.33 3.53
N SER A 144 -39.19 -5.46 4.21
CA SER A 144 -39.02 -5.26 5.66
C SER A 144 -38.84 -3.80 6.06
N GLY A 145 -38.54 -2.91 5.13
CA GLY A 145 -38.28 -1.47 5.38
C GLY A 145 -37.06 -1.21 6.28
N LYS A 146 -36.30 -2.23 6.64
CA LYS A 146 -35.07 -2.10 7.41
C LYS A 146 -33.92 -1.82 6.47
N SER A 147 -33.46 -0.58 6.45
CA SER A 147 -32.17 -0.21 5.87
C SER A 147 -31.05 -0.85 6.72
N ASN A 148 -30.63 -2.05 6.39
CA ASN A 148 -29.34 -2.57 6.84
C ASN A 148 -28.25 -1.88 6.03
N GLY A 149 -27.93 -0.64 6.41
CA GLY A 149 -26.84 0.10 5.80
C GLY A 149 -25.52 -0.53 6.21
N GLY A 150 -24.89 -1.28 5.31
CA GLY A 150 -23.47 -1.63 5.42
C GLY A 150 -22.60 -0.38 5.48
N LYS A 151 -21.33 -0.53 5.85
CA LYS A 151 -20.35 0.56 5.79
C LYS A 151 -20.26 1.08 4.33
N PRO A 152 -20.23 2.40 4.08
CA PRO A 152 -20.13 2.93 2.73
C PRO A 152 -18.78 2.55 2.11
N ALA A 153 -18.81 1.85 0.98
CA ALA A 153 -17.64 1.46 0.21
C ALA A 153 -17.79 1.83 -1.26
N ILE A 154 -16.68 1.90 -1.99
CA ILE A 154 -16.67 2.01 -3.44
C ILE A 154 -16.20 0.68 -4.01
N ALA A 155 -17.01 0.05 -4.86
CA ALA A 155 -16.64 -1.14 -5.58
C ALA A 155 -16.48 -0.82 -7.08
N LEU A 156 -15.39 -1.31 -7.67
CA LEU A 156 -15.09 -1.21 -9.10
C LEU A 156 -15.02 -2.62 -9.67
N SER A 157 -15.76 -2.91 -10.74
CA SER A 157 -15.79 -4.22 -11.37
C SER A 157 -15.86 -4.13 -12.89
N GLY A 158 -15.16 -5.04 -13.57
CA GLY A 158 -15.25 -5.19 -15.02
C GLY A 158 -14.79 -6.57 -15.45
N PRO A 159 -15.61 -7.37 -16.15
CA PRO A 159 -15.27 -8.73 -16.61
C PRO A 159 -14.00 -8.80 -17.44
N ALA A 160 -13.73 -7.77 -18.25
CA ALA A 160 -12.51 -7.68 -19.07
C ALA A 160 -11.31 -7.08 -18.34
N GLY A 161 -11.51 -6.55 -17.12
CA GLY A 161 -10.47 -5.92 -16.30
C GLY A 161 -10.68 -4.44 -16.05
N ILE A 162 -9.81 -3.87 -15.23
CA ILE A 162 -9.78 -2.45 -14.85
C ILE A 162 -8.40 -1.90 -15.20
N ALA A 163 -8.33 -0.82 -15.99
CA ALA A 163 -7.11 -0.12 -16.32
C ALA A 163 -7.11 1.27 -15.68
N ALA A 164 -6.08 1.57 -14.88
CA ALA A 164 -5.81 2.90 -14.38
C ALA A 164 -4.47 3.40 -14.96
N ALA A 165 -4.51 4.46 -15.75
CA ALA A 165 -3.33 5.00 -16.42
C ALA A 165 -3.33 6.53 -16.39
N THR A 166 -2.14 7.12 -16.25
CA THR A 166 -1.94 8.58 -16.28
C THR A 166 -0.56 8.89 -16.85
N PRO A 167 -0.38 9.99 -17.62
CA PRO A 167 0.94 10.45 -18.03
C PRO A 167 1.73 11.10 -16.89
N ALA A 168 1.13 11.32 -15.73
CA ALA A 168 1.76 11.91 -14.55
C ALA A 168 1.95 10.87 -13.44
N SER A 169 1.47 11.08 -12.25
CA SER A 169 1.65 10.20 -11.09
C SER A 169 0.35 9.53 -10.68
N LEU A 170 0.43 8.26 -10.31
CA LEU A 170 -0.63 7.51 -9.64
C LEU A 170 -0.19 7.23 -8.20
N THR A 171 -0.99 7.65 -7.22
CA THR A 171 -0.75 7.39 -5.80
C THR A 171 -1.90 6.54 -5.24
N LEU A 172 -1.56 5.43 -4.61
CA LEU A 172 -2.47 4.62 -3.80
C LEU A 172 -2.08 4.79 -2.34
N ALA A 173 -3.00 5.27 -1.51
CA ALA A 173 -2.78 5.50 -0.09
C ALA A 173 -4.01 5.07 0.71
N ALA A 174 -3.80 4.40 1.82
CA ALA A 174 -4.84 4.03 2.78
C ALA A 174 -4.40 4.46 4.19
N GLY A 175 -5.37 4.76 5.07
CA GLY A 175 -5.12 5.05 6.47
C GLY A 175 -4.73 3.83 7.30
N GLU A 176 -5.07 2.63 6.81
CA GLU A 176 -4.82 1.37 7.50
C GLU A 176 -4.02 0.40 6.60
N HIS A 177 -4.64 -0.24 5.62
CA HIS A 177 -4.03 -1.32 4.84
C HIS A 177 -4.23 -1.14 3.34
N VAL A 178 -3.26 -1.62 2.54
CA VAL A 178 -3.35 -1.80 1.09
C VAL A 178 -3.04 -3.25 0.78
N ASP A 179 -4.06 -4.04 0.42
CA ASP A 179 -3.92 -5.42 0.01
C ASP A 179 -3.91 -5.53 -1.51
N SER A 180 -2.95 -6.27 -2.05
CA SER A 180 -2.84 -6.54 -3.48
C SER A 180 -2.68 -8.03 -3.70
N VAL A 181 -3.74 -8.69 -4.20
CA VAL A 181 -3.78 -10.13 -4.39
C VAL A 181 -4.09 -10.44 -5.85
N ALA A 182 -3.30 -11.31 -6.47
CA ALA A 182 -3.52 -11.80 -7.81
C ALA A 182 -3.51 -13.34 -7.82
N ARG A 183 -4.53 -13.95 -8.41
CA ARG A 183 -4.62 -15.41 -8.48
C ARG A 183 -3.52 -16.06 -9.34
N GLN A 184 -2.93 -15.31 -10.26
CA GLN A 184 -1.86 -15.82 -11.13
C GLN A 184 -0.56 -15.06 -10.86
N ASN A 185 -0.38 -13.88 -11.41
CA ASN A 185 0.88 -13.16 -11.37
C ASN A 185 0.69 -11.73 -10.88
N GLN A 186 1.58 -11.28 -10.01
CA GLN A 186 1.76 -9.88 -9.69
C GLN A 186 3.13 -9.44 -10.19
N GLN A 187 3.17 -8.40 -11.03
CA GLN A 187 4.39 -7.89 -11.65
C GLN A 187 4.61 -6.43 -11.27
N VAL A 188 5.79 -6.12 -10.77
CA VAL A 188 6.20 -4.75 -10.44
C VAL A 188 7.44 -4.41 -11.26
N THR A 189 7.34 -3.40 -12.12
CA THR A 189 8.42 -2.94 -13.00
C THR A 189 8.55 -1.43 -12.91
N ALA A 190 9.76 -0.92 -12.72
CA ALA A 190 10.07 0.50 -12.72
C ALA A 190 11.25 0.81 -13.63
N GLY A 191 11.19 1.91 -14.38
CA GLY A 191 12.28 2.35 -15.24
C GLY A 191 13.53 2.82 -14.48
N GLN A 192 13.41 3.13 -13.20
CA GLN A 192 14.52 3.59 -12.36
C GLN A 192 14.63 2.79 -11.06
N LYS A 193 13.72 2.96 -10.11
CA LYS A 193 13.83 2.40 -8.75
C LYS A 193 12.53 1.76 -8.31
N VAL A 194 12.64 0.63 -7.63
CA VAL A 194 11.63 0.07 -6.73
C VAL A 194 12.18 0.21 -5.32
N VAL A 195 11.41 0.82 -4.41
CA VAL A 195 11.79 1.01 -3.00
C VAL A 195 10.72 0.36 -2.13
N ILE A 196 11.15 -0.53 -1.24
CA ILE A 196 10.28 -1.20 -0.27
C ILE A 196 10.83 -0.93 1.11
N ASN A 197 10.07 -0.20 1.94
CA ASN A 197 10.42 0.12 3.33
C ASN A 197 9.28 -0.35 4.24
N ALA A 198 9.62 -0.97 5.35
CA ALA A 198 8.67 -1.36 6.37
C ALA A 198 9.16 -0.88 7.74
N GLY A 199 8.23 -0.56 8.63
CA GLY A 199 8.55 -0.21 10.02
C GLY A 199 8.91 -1.42 10.89
N SER A 200 8.46 -2.61 10.51
CA SER A 200 8.75 -3.88 11.17
C SER A 200 9.37 -4.85 10.17
N ASP A 201 8.60 -5.71 9.56
CA ASP A 201 9.10 -6.87 8.85
C ASP A 201 8.88 -6.77 7.32
N ILE A 202 9.78 -7.36 6.55
CA ILE A 202 9.61 -7.64 5.13
C ILE A 202 9.76 -9.14 4.92
N GLY A 203 8.64 -9.82 4.57
CA GLY A 203 8.63 -11.23 4.23
C GLY A 203 8.71 -11.46 2.72
N LEU A 204 9.61 -12.35 2.29
CA LEU A 204 9.68 -12.84 0.92
C LEU A 204 9.66 -14.37 0.99
N PHE A 205 8.56 -14.98 0.56
CA PHE A 205 8.36 -16.41 0.64
C PHE A 205 7.91 -16.97 -0.71
N ALA A 206 8.52 -18.08 -1.15
CA ALA A 206 8.15 -18.81 -2.35
C ALA A 206 7.85 -20.27 -1.99
N GLN A 207 6.60 -20.71 -2.09
CA GLN A 207 6.17 -22.05 -1.71
C GLN A 207 6.73 -23.16 -2.60
N GLY A 208 6.78 -22.99 -3.90
CA GLY A 208 7.12 -24.06 -4.83
C GLY A 208 8.07 -23.65 -5.95
N GLY A 209 8.74 -22.51 -5.84
CA GLY A 209 9.64 -21.99 -6.87
C GLY A 209 10.94 -21.46 -6.28
N GLU A 210 11.63 -20.64 -7.05
CA GLU A 210 12.91 -20.05 -6.66
C GLU A 210 12.75 -18.61 -6.19
N LEU A 211 13.50 -18.21 -5.19
CA LEU A 211 13.75 -16.82 -4.84
C LEU A 211 15.08 -16.37 -5.43
N ARG A 212 15.08 -15.50 -6.44
CA ARG A 212 16.28 -14.99 -7.10
C ARG A 212 16.53 -13.52 -6.76
N GLN A 213 17.73 -13.21 -6.29
CA GLN A 213 18.18 -11.84 -6.09
C GLN A 213 19.49 -11.64 -6.89
N ILE A 214 19.43 -10.85 -7.97
CA ILE A 214 20.52 -10.71 -8.93
C ILE A 214 20.77 -9.23 -9.19
N THR A 215 22.04 -8.80 -9.09
CA THR A 215 22.54 -7.52 -9.60
C THR A 215 23.37 -7.76 -10.84
N HIS A 216 23.08 -7.08 -11.96
CA HIS A 216 23.85 -7.27 -13.20
C HIS A 216 25.19 -6.52 -13.20
N GLN A 217 25.21 -5.27 -12.78
CA GLN A 217 26.43 -4.43 -12.87
C GLN A 217 26.83 -3.78 -11.55
N GLY A 218 25.97 -3.71 -10.56
CA GLY A 218 26.24 -3.09 -9.28
C GLY A 218 26.57 -4.12 -8.18
N PRO A 219 27.03 -3.67 -7.02
CA PRO A 219 27.21 -4.56 -5.86
C PRO A 219 25.85 -4.98 -5.29
N MET A 220 25.81 -6.18 -4.70
CA MET A 220 24.74 -6.64 -3.85
C MET A 220 25.18 -6.54 -2.40
N LEU A 221 24.42 -5.82 -1.55
CA LEU A 221 24.69 -5.68 -0.12
C LEU A 221 23.62 -6.41 0.68
N LEU A 222 24.03 -7.43 1.46
CA LEU A 222 23.22 -8.06 2.49
C LEU A 222 23.79 -7.66 3.86
N GLN A 223 23.00 -6.97 4.69
CA GLN A 223 23.50 -6.37 5.91
C GLN A 223 22.46 -6.39 7.04
N ALA A 224 22.82 -6.97 8.19
CA ALA A 224 22.13 -6.79 9.45
C ALA A 224 22.98 -5.89 10.36
N GLN A 225 22.48 -4.69 10.71
CA GLN A 225 23.31 -3.70 11.43
C GLN A 225 23.42 -3.97 12.93
N LYS A 226 22.44 -4.60 13.54
CA LYS A 226 22.36 -4.79 15.00
C LYS A 226 22.22 -6.26 15.43
N ASN A 227 21.81 -7.14 14.53
CA ASN A 227 21.60 -8.55 14.79
C ASN A 227 22.31 -9.43 13.75
N ASP A 228 21.96 -10.70 13.72
CA ASP A 228 22.65 -11.75 12.97
C ASP A 228 22.14 -11.87 11.53
N ILE A 229 22.97 -12.41 10.64
CA ILE A 229 22.58 -12.96 9.36
C ILE A 229 22.73 -14.48 9.48
N ARG A 230 21.64 -15.23 9.22
CA ARG A 230 21.63 -16.69 9.16
C ARG A 230 21.42 -17.15 7.72
N LEU A 231 22.28 -18.05 7.24
CA LEU A 231 22.19 -18.69 5.94
C LEU A 231 22.14 -20.20 6.18
N GLU A 232 20.99 -20.80 5.90
CA GLU A 232 20.73 -22.22 6.16
C GLU A 232 20.18 -22.87 4.89
N ALA A 233 20.65 -24.09 4.60
CA ALA A 233 20.15 -24.92 3.51
C ALA A 233 20.19 -26.39 3.93
N GLU A 234 19.18 -27.17 3.55
CA GLU A 234 19.15 -28.61 3.80
C GLU A 234 20.30 -29.34 3.07
N GLN A 235 20.62 -28.92 1.85
CA GLN A 235 21.60 -29.61 1.03
C GLN A 235 22.98 -28.93 1.04
N SER A 236 23.12 -27.75 0.44
CA SER A 236 24.41 -27.07 0.33
C SER A 236 24.29 -25.56 0.32
N VAL A 237 25.32 -24.91 0.86
CA VAL A 237 25.54 -23.46 0.71
C VAL A 237 26.88 -23.30 -0.04
N GLU A 238 26.85 -22.66 -1.19
CA GLU A 238 28.04 -22.39 -2.02
C GLU A 238 28.41 -20.92 -1.97
N VAL A 239 29.68 -20.61 -1.69
CA VAL A 239 30.22 -19.25 -1.69
C VAL A 239 31.44 -19.22 -2.58
N SER A 240 31.41 -18.48 -3.69
CA SER A 240 32.49 -18.41 -4.65
C SER A 240 32.76 -16.98 -5.14
N ALA A 241 34.00 -16.67 -5.45
CA ALA A 241 34.43 -15.46 -6.14
C ALA A 241 35.32 -15.86 -7.33
N SER A 242 34.85 -15.59 -8.55
CA SER A 242 35.52 -16.10 -9.77
C SER A 242 36.79 -15.36 -10.15
N GLN A 243 36.99 -14.12 -9.70
CA GLN A 243 38.12 -13.29 -10.11
C GLN A 243 39.02 -12.83 -8.97
N GLN A 244 38.49 -12.63 -7.75
CA GLN A 244 39.27 -12.12 -6.64
C GLN A 244 39.28 -13.11 -5.46
N HIS A 245 38.79 -12.71 -4.31
CA HIS A 245 38.88 -13.49 -3.09
C HIS A 245 37.54 -13.51 -2.32
N VAL A 246 37.38 -14.53 -1.49
CA VAL A 246 36.37 -14.56 -0.42
C VAL A 246 37.10 -14.18 0.87
N LEU A 247 36.70 -13.06 1.48
CA LEU A 247 37.22 -12.59 2.76
C LEU A 247 36.23 -12.90 3.86
N VAL A 248 36.63 -13.68 4.86
CA VAL A 248 35.86 -14.01 6.04
C VAL A 248 36.56 -13.45 7.27
N THR A 249 35.96 -12.53 7.99
CA THR A 249 36.54 -11.88 9.17
C THR A 249 35.56 -11.86 10.33
N ALA A 250 36.06 -12.03 11.54
CA ALA A 250 35.30 -11.87 12.78
C ALA A 250 36.16 -11.19 13.84
N LYS A 251 35.52 -10.43 14.73
CA LYS A 251 36.22 -9.75 15.83
C LYS A 251 36.72 -10.74 16.88
N GLU A 252 35.97 -11.78 17.20
CA GLU A 252 36.27 -12.69 18.30
C GLU A 252 36.84 -14.03 17.79
N HIS A 253 36.08 -14.75 16.97
CA HIS A 253 36.53 -16.03 16.44
C HIS A 253 35.83 -16.43 15.15
N ILE A 254 36.49 -17.32 14.38
CA ILE A 254 35.90 -18.01 13.23
C ILE A 254 36.07 -19.52 13.53
N THR A 255 34.95 -20.27 13.41
CA THR A 255 34.98 -21.74 13.53
C THR A 255 34.41 -22.37 12.28
N LEU A 256 35.17 -23.29 11.68
CA LEU A 256 34.70 -24.17 10.62
C LEU A 256 34.60 -25.58 11.20
N MET A 257 33.46 -26.24 11.05
CA MET A 257 33.20 -27.55 11.69
C MET A 257 32.54 -28.51 10.70
N CYS A 258 33.02 -29.76 10.69
CA CYS A 258 32.45 -30.86 9.91
C CYS A 258 32.76 -32.21 10.55
N GLY A 259 31.75 -33.05 10.83
CA GLY A 259 31.92 -34.42 11.32
C GLY A 259 32.77 -34.57 12.59
N GLY A 260 32.72 -33.60 13.49
CA GLY A 260 33.50 -33.54 14.72
C GLY A 260 34.94 -32.99 14.54
N ALA A 261 35.39 -32.76 13.31
CA ALA A 261 36.63 -32.01 13.04
C ALA A 261 36.34 -30.51 13.00
N TYR A 262 37.26 -29.70 13.52
CA TYR A 262 37.09 -28.23 13.52
C TYR A 262 38.41 -27.49 13.27
N LEU A 263 38.31 -26.31 12.72
CA LEU A 263 39.32 -25.27 12.67
C LEU A 263 38.82 -24.04 13.37
N THR A 264 39.49 -23.56 14.39
CA THR A 264 39.15 -22.32 15.11
C THR A 264 40.28 -21.31 15.02
N LEU A 265 39.94 -20.07 14.61
CA LEU A 265 40.82 -18.90 14.65
C LEU A 265 40.35 -18.03 15.82
N LYS A 266 41.14 -17.92 16.88
CA LYS A 266 40.74 -17.19 18.10
C LYS A 266 41.94 -16.61 18.85
N GLY A 267 41.88 -15.32 19.23
CA GLY A 267 42.94 -14.70 20.06
C GLY A 267 44.35 -14.77 19.46
N GLY A 268 44.48 -14.75 18.13
CA GLY A 268 45.76 -14.84 17.45
C GLY A 268 46.25 -16.28 17.27
N ASN A 269 45.51 -17.30 17.69
CA ASN A 269 45.86 -18.72 17.56
C ASN A 269 45.01 -19.42 16.47
N ILE A 270 45.56 -20.48 15.91
CA ILE A 270 44.88 -21.44 15.03
C ILE A 270 44.85 -22.77 15.77
N GLU A 271 43.66 -23.30 16.01
CA GLU A 271 43.47 -24.61 16.62
C GLU A 271 42.81 -25.58 15.62
N LEU A 272 43.38 -26.75 15.50
CA LEU A 272 42.88 -27.86 14.69
C LEU A 272 42.56 -29.03 15.61
N GLY A 273 41.32 -29.47 15.67
CA GLY A 273 40.89 -30.62 16.46
C GLY A 273 40.12 -31.61 15.58
N MET A 274 40.39 -32.92 15.76
CA MET A 274 39.74 -33.97 14.97
C MET A 274 39.79 -35.33 15.64
N PRO A 275 38.74 -36.16 15.47
CA PRO A 275 38.78 -37.55 15.96
C PRO A 275 39.53 -38.50 15.06
N GLY A 276 39.85 -38.11 13.81
CA GLY A 276 40.53 -38.90 12.80
C GLY A 276 41.97 -38.45 12.56
N ASN A 277 42.53 -38.80 11.40
CA ASN A 277 43.89 -38.49 11.03
C ASN A 277 44.06 -37.10 10.45
N PHE A 278 45.11 -36.39 10.82
CA PHE A 278 45.56 -35.18 10.17
C PHE A 278 46.55 -35.48 9.05
N VAL A 279 46.18 -35.27 7.80
CA VAL A 279 47.00 -35.54 6.61
C VAL A 279 47.31 -34.24 5.88
N VAL A 280 48.57 -33.91 5.76
CA VAL A 280 49.05 -32.75 5.00
C VAL A 280 49.74 -33.24 3.72
N LYS A 281 49.26 -32.74 2.56
CA LYS A 281 49.89 -32.99 1.25
C LYS A 281 50.38 -31.66 0.72
N ALA A 282 51.70 -31.46 0.70
CA ALA A 282 52.35 -30.25 0.23
C ALA A 282 53.70 -30.55 -0.42
N ALA A 283 54.13 -29.78 -1.41
CA ALA A 283 55.45 -29.89 -2.04
C ALA A 283 56.58 -29.49 -1.07
N LYS A 284 56.30 -28.57 -0.12
CA LYS A 284 57.25 -28.10 0.89
C LYS A 284 56.51 -27.66 2.15
N HIS A 285 57.08 -27.95 3.31
CA HIS A 285 56.65 -27.41 4.61
C HIS A 285 57.71 -26.45 5.11
N SER A 286 57.31 -25.27 5.60
CA SER A 286 58.21 -24.33 6.27
C SER A 286 57.53 -23.71 7.48
N HIS A 287 58.25 -23.51 8.56
CA HIS A 287 57.84 -22.81 9.75
C HIS A 287 58.71 -21.54 9.84
N VAL A 288 58.05 -20.39 9.91
CA VAL A 288 58.69 -19.06 9.98
C VAL A 288 58.26 -18.36 11.26
N GLY A 289 58.88 -17.25 11.60
CA GLY A 289 58.54 -16.47 12.80
C GLY A 289 57.13 -15.89 12.78
N PRO A 290 56.65 -15.29 13.90
CA PRO A 290 55.32 -14.77 14.03
C PRO A 290 55.02 -13.64 13.02
N ALA A 291 53.79 -13.58 12.54
CA ALA A 291 53.27 -12.54 11.65
C ALA A 291 51.92 -12.03 12.16
N HIS A 292 51.56 -10.81 11.78
CA HIS A 292 50.32 -10.17 12.18
C HIS A 292 49.61 -9.54 10.95
N ALA A 293 48.29 -9.65 10.89
CA ALA A 293 47.43 -8.93 9.94
C ALA A 293 46.34 -8.23 10.70
N SER A 294 45.94 -7.05 10.22
CA SER A 294 44.86 -6.24 10.81
C SER A 294 43.69 -6.10 9.85
N THR A 295 42.49 -5.95 10.38
CA THR A 295 41.29 -5.61 9.64
C THR A 295 40.47 -4.55 10.41
N SER A 296 39.64 -3.81 9.69
CA SER A 296 38.72 -2.85 10.25
C SER A 296 37.29 -3.37 10.14
N PHE A 297 36.46 -3.06 11.12
CA PHE A 297 35.04 -3.40 11.13
C PHE A 297 34.19 -2.13 11.07
N ASN A 298 33.06 -2.20 10.38
CA ASN A 298 32.07 -1.12 10.36
C ASN A 298 31.42 -0.98 11.74
N ALA A 299 31.13 0.25 12.13
CA ALA A 299 30.31 0.59 13.27
C ALA A 299 29.06 1.32 12.78
N TRP A 300 27.91 1.01 13.38
CA TRP A 300 26.64 1.65 13.05
C TRP A 300 26.07 2.32 14.29
N ASP A 301 25.74 3.60 14.17
CA ASP A 301 25.09 4.35 15.22
C ASP A 301 23.60 3.96 15.31
N SER A 302 23.05 4.03 16.52
CA SER A 302 21.60 3.92 16.74
C SER A 302 20.97 5.27 16.44
N THR A 303 20.29 5.42 15.33
CA THR A 303 19.50 6.61 15.03
C THR A 303 18.06 6.35 15.43
N PRO A 304 17.47 7.14 16.35
CA PRO A 304 16.06 6.97 16.70
C PRO A 304 15.17 7.32 15.52
N PHE A 305 14.03 6.64 15.44
CA PHE A 305 12.98 6.95 14.48
C PHE A 305 12.24 8.21 14.93
N ASP A 306 12.08 9.19 14.02
CA ASP A 306 11.49 10.50 14.27
C ASP A 306 10.09 10.58 13.66
N ASP A 307 9.04 10.64 14.49
CA ASP A 307 7.67 10.90 14.05
C ASP A 307 7.25 12.35 14.31
N ARG A 308 6.63 12.98 13.31
CA ARG A 308 6.04 14.30 13.44
C ARG A 308 4.60 14.29 12.94
N TYR A 309 3.67 14.53 13.85
CA TYR A 309 2.23 14.58 13.56
C TYR A 309 1.76 16.02 13.36
N VAL A 310 0.84 16.22 12.41
CA VAL A 310 0.14 17.48 12.17
C VAL A 310 -1.34 17.26 12.38
N LEU A 311 -1.92 17.92 13.39
CA LEU A 311 -3.36 17.84 13.65
C LEU A 311 -4.11 18.84 12.78
N ARG A 312 -5.21 18.36 12.20
CA ARG A 312 -6.11 19.16 11.38
C ARG A 312 -7.55 18.99 11.84
N ASP A 313 -8.35 20.04 11.67
CA ASP A 313 -9.80 19.97 11.87
C ASP A 313 -10.44 19.04 10.84
N GLU A 314 -11.32 18.16 11.27
CA GLU A 314 -11.92 17.13 10.41
C GLU A 314 -12.83 17.73 9.31
N ALA A 315 -13.49 18.83 9.59
CA ALA A 315 -14.44 19.45 8.66
C ALA A 315 -13.77 20.45 7.71
N THR A 316 -12.81 21.26 8.22
CA THR A 316 -12.16 22.33 7.44
C THR A 316 -10.82 21.95 6.87
N LEU A 317 -10.19 20.87 7.37
CA LEU A 317 -8.82 20.42 7.06
C LEU A 317 -7.74 21.45 7.42
N GLU A 318 -8.09 22.52 8.12
CA GLU A 318 -7.14 23.51 8.59
C GLU A 318 -6.31 22.98 9.78
N PRO A 319 -5.04 23.37 9.92
CA PRO A 319 -4.23 23.01 11.08
C PRO A 319 -4.88 23.46 12.38
N LEU A 320 -4.78 22.63 13.42
CA LEU A 320 -5.25 22.95 14.79
C LEU A 320 -4.09 23.53 15.61
N PRO A 321 -3.89 24.88 15.67
CA PRO A 321 -2.82 25.48 16.42
C PRO A 321 -3.10 25.53 17.92
N ASN A 322 -2.07 25.50 18.74
CA ASN A 322 -2.12 25.63 20.20
C ASN A 322 -3.17 24.71 20.85
N THR A 323 -3.27 23.49 20.35
CA THR A 323 -4.24 22.50 20.80
C THR A 323 -3.55 21.49 21.71
N ALA A 324 -4.07 21.33 22.93
CA ALA A 324 -3.58 20.35 23.88
C ALA A 324 -4.05 18.93 23.51
N VAL A 325 -3.16 17.97 23.52
CA VAL A 325 -3.44 16.58 23.19
C VAL A 325 -2.76 15.61 24.15
N GLU A 326 -3.32 14.42 24.27
CA GLU A 326 -2.68 13.25 24.83
C GLU A 326 -2.24 12.33 23.69
N VAL A 327 -0.94 12.02 23.64
CA VAL A 327 -0.36 11.02 22.76
C VAL A 327 -0.24 9.73 23.56
N ILE A 328 -1.00 8.72 23.20
CA ILE A 328 -1.00 7.40 23.82
C ILE A 328 -0.14 6.49 22.93
N ARG A 329 0.95 5.98 23.47
CA ARG A 329 1.92 5.11 22.79
C ARG A 329 1.46 3.66 22.80
N GLY A 330 2.01 2.83 21.93
CA GLY A 330 1.71 1.40 21.86
C GLY A 330 2.07 0.62 23.13
N ASP A 331 3.03 1.10 23.92
CA ASP A 331 3.39 0.57 25.24
C ASP A 331 2.42 0.99 26.37
N GLY A 332 1.38 1.77 26.05
CA GLY A 332 0.42 2.35 27.00
C GLY A 332 0.89 3.64 27.69
N GLY A 333 2.08 4.12 27.38
CA GLY A 333 2.59 5.42 27.90
C GLY A 333 1.77 6.59 27.35
N VAL A 334 1.40 7.55 28.22
CA VAL A 334 0.62 8.75 27.84
C VAL A 334 1.47 9.99 28.05
N VAL A 335 1.60 10.79 27.00
CA VAL A 335 2.33 12.06 27.02
C VAL A 335 1.38 13.20 26.64
N LYS A 336 1.33 14.26 27.44
CA LYS A 336 0.56 15.48 27.12
C LYS A 336 1.44 16.45 26.34
N LEU A 337 0.97 16.85 25.17
CA LEU A 337 1.67 17.74 24.26
C LEU A 337 0.74 18.85 23.78
N MET A 338 1.33 19.86 23.15
CA MET A 338 0.61 20.97 22.53
C MET A 338 1.10 21.17 21.11
N THR A 339 0.19 21.41 20.18
CA THR A 339 0.54 21.74 18.80
C THR A 339 1.08 23.17 18.69
N ASP A 340 2.01 23.39 17.75
CA ASP A 340 2.51 24.70 17.39
C ASP A 340 1.50 25.52 16.58
N SER A 341 1.90 26.71 16.10
CA SER A 341 1.06 27.59 15.27
C SER A 341 0.66 26.98 13.92
N GLN A 342 1.29 25.88 13.50
CA GLN A 342 0.99 25.12 12.26
C GLN A 342 0.31 23.78 12.54
N GLY A 343 -0.18 23.55 13.76
CA GLY A 343 -0.82 22.31 14.15
C GLY A 343 0.13 21.13 14.33
N ARG A 344 1.45 21.35 14.40
CA ARG A 344 2.46 20.31 14.51
C ARG A 344 2.72 19.97 15.96
N LEU A 345 2.81 18.68 16.29
CA LEU A 345 3.31 18.21 17.57
C LEU A 345 4.84 18.24 17.61
N PRO A 346 5.45 18.38 18.81
CA PRO A 346 6.87 18.13 18.98
C PRO A 346 7.26 16.76 18.45
N LYS A 347 8.48 16.66 17.91
CA LYS A 347 9.01 15.39 17.41
C LYS A 347 8.95 14.32 18.51
N GLN A 348 8.42 13.15 18.17
CA GLN A 348 8.46 11.97 19.00
C GLN A 348 9.61 11.09 18.52
N GLN A 349 10.47 10.65 19.44
CA GLN A 349 11.63 9.80 19.11
C GLN A 349 11.42 8.42 19.67
N HIS A 350 11.48 7.41 18.81
CA HIS A 350 11.32 5.99 19.14
C HIS A 350 12.43 5.17 18.50
N LEU A 351 12.69 3.98 19.05
CA LEU A 351 13.62 3.02 18.45
C LEU A 351 12.97 2.20 17.32
N ALA A 352 11.64 2.23 17.21
CA ALA A 352 10.85 1.57 16.19
C ALA A 352 9.61 2.41 15.87
N VAL A 353 8.91 2.10 14.78
CA VAL A 353 7.58 2.67 14.47
C VAL A 353 6.60 2.18 15.53
N ASP A 354 6.08 3.10 16.32
CA ASP A 354 5.13 2.80 17.39
C ASP A 354 3.75 3.36 17.03
N PRO A 355 2.70 2.54 16.93
CA PRO A 355 1.35 3.04 16.69
C PRO A 355 0.93 3.94 17.86
N VAL A 356 0.59 5.19 17.56
CA VAL A 356 0.13 6.14 18.55
C VAL A 356 -1.33 6.51 18.33
N GLN A 357 -2.09 6.68 19.43
CA GLN A 357 -3.41 7.29 19.40
C GLN A 357 -3.29 8.72 19.92
N ILE A 358 -3.88 9.68 19.23
CA ILE A 358 -3.88 11.08 19.63
C ILE A 358 -5.28 11.46 20.07
N ARG A 359 -5.41 11.88 21.35
CA ARG A 359 -6.67 12.37 21.92
C ARG A 359 -6.59 13.87 22.08
N ILE A 360 -7.51 14.62 21.47
CA ILE A 360 -7.60 16.07 21.59
C ILE A 360 -8.24 16.42 22.93
N LEU A 361 -7.60 17.25 23.73
CA LEU A 361 -8.08 17.71 25.05
C LEU A 361 -8.81 19.06 24.98
N GLY A 362 -8.53 19.89 23.96
CA GLY A 362 -9.11 21.21 23.75
C GLY A 362 -8.10 22.29 23.39
N LYS A 363 -8.56 23.50 23.05
CA LYS A 363 -7.67 24.65 22.84
C LYS A 363 -7.10 25.10 24.19
N GLY A 364 -5.78 25.12 24.32
CA GLY A 364 -5.10 25.63 25.50
C GLY A 364 -5.37 27.13 25.65
N SER A 365 -5.96 27.56 26.77
CA SER A 365 -5.93 28.96 27.17
C SER A 365 -4.52 29.33 27.57
N HIS A 366 -3.96 30.37 26.99
CA HIS A 366 -2.71 31.00 27.44
C HIS A 366 -2.95 31.61 28.84
N ASN A 367 -2.63 30.89 29.91
CA ASN A 367 -2.38 31.51 31.19
C ASN A 367 -0.89 31.88 31.23
N SER A 368 -0.64 33.15 31.06
CA SER A 368 0.62 33.79 31.40
C SER A 368 0.67 33.96 32.93
N ASP A 369 1.09 32.94 33.63
CA ASP A 369 1.53 33.10 35.01
C ASP A 369 3.06 33.12 35.05
N THR A 370 3.58 34.34 35.01
CA THR A 370 4.86 34.73 35.49
C THR A 370 4.90 34.53 37.03
N GLU A 371 5.41 33.41 37.48
CA GLU A 371 5.90 33.35 38.87
C GLU A 371 7.38 33.71 38.91
N SER A 372 7.60 34.98 39.27
CA SER A 372 8.82 35.42 39.96
C SER A 372 8.87 34.75 41.32
N ASN A 373 9.93 34.02 41.64
CA ASN A 373 10.37 33.84 43.04
C ASN A 373 11.87 33.71 43.13
N THR A 374 12.37 34.69 43.80
CA THR A 374 13.56 34.85 44.67
C THR A 374 14.47 33.63 44.84
#